data_f697c9bc653a78e7c6092834d7a61adc
#
_entry.id   f697c9bc653a78e7c6092834d7a61adc
#
_cell.length_a   1.000
_cell.length_b   1.000
_cell.length_c   1.000
_cell.angle_alpha   90.00
_cell.angle_beta   90.00
_cell.angle_gamma   90.00
#
_symmetry.space_group_name_H-M   'P 1'
#
loop_
_entity.id
_entity.type
_entity.pdbx_description
1 polymer ?
#
loop_
_entity_poly.entity_id
_entity_poly.type
_entity_poly.pdbx_seq_one_letter_code
_entity_poly.pdbx_strand_id
1 'polypeptide(L)' 'AVKINFVIDSSSNRIKIEAVCKVSGKTGVEMEAMCAVSVAALTVYDMCKSVDRGMSISEITLESKSGGASGVWVKEKHD' A
#
# COMPACT_ATOMS: atom_id res chain seq x y z
N ALA A 1 7.86 10.52 7.70
CA ALA A 1 7.86 10.61 6.24
C ALA A 1 7.01 9.52 5.62
N VAL A 2 6.32 9.85 4.54
CA VAL A 2 5.52 8.89 3.77
C VAL A 2 6.07 8.84 2.35
N LYS A 3 6.27 7.63 1.84
CA LYS A 3 6.75 7.40 0.48
C LYS A 3 5.78 6.47 -0.22
N ILE A 4 5.36 6.85 -1.42
CA ILE A 4 4.48 6.03 -2.27
C ILE A 4 5.25 5.65 -3.52
N ASN A 5 5.28 4.37 -3.82
CA ASN A 5 5.89 3.82 -5.03
C ASN A 5 4.84 3.13 -5.88
N PHE A 6 4.97 3.25 -7.19
CA PHE A 6 4.10 2.61 -8.16
C PHE A 6 4.93 1.73 -9.08
N VAL A 7 4.44 0.52 -9.33
CA VAL A 7 5.05 -0.38 -10.31
C VAL A 7 3.96 -0.80 -11.30
N ILE A 8 4.19 -0.51 -12.57
CA ILE A 8 3.28 -0.90 -13.63
C ILE A 8 3.72 -2.26 -14.16
N ASP A 9 2.83 -3.24 -14.06
CA ASP A 9 3.06 -4.57 -14.60
C ASP A 9 2.12 -4.77 -15.79
N SER A 10 2.65 -4.51 -16.98
CA SER A 10 1.87 -4.60 -18.22
C SER A 10 1.54 -6.04 -18.61
N SER A 11 2.30 -7.02 -18.15
CA SER A 11 2.04 -8.42 -18.44
C SER A 11 0.78 -8.93 -17.75
N SER A 12 0.45 -8.40 -16.58
CA SER A 12 -0.74 -8.77 -15.82
C SER A 12 -1.81 -7.67 -15.78
N ASN A 13 -1.59 -6.55 -16.46
CA ASN A 13 -2.47 -5.37 -16.45
C ASN A 13 -2.76 -4.88 -15.03
N ARG A 14 -1.70 -4.71 -14.25
CA ARG A 14 -1.78 -4.28 -12.85
C ARG A 14 -0.90 -3.10 -12.57
N ILE A 15 -1.33 -2.30 -11.61
CA ILE A 15 -0.50 -1.29 -10.96
C ILE A 15 -0.37 -1.72 -9.52
N LYS A 16 0.86 -2.00 -9.10
CA LYS A 16 1.18 -2.32 -7.72
C LYS A 16 1.56 -1.03 -7.01
N ILE A 17 0.96 -0.79 -5.86
CA ILE A 17 1.20 0.42 -5.07
C ILE A 17 1.76 0.01 -3.72
N GLU A 18 2.84 0.67 -3.32
CA GLU A 18 3.47 0.44 -2.03
C GLU A 18 3.55 1.75 -1.27
N ALA A 19 3.11 1.77 -0.03
CA ALA A 19 3.26 2.90 0.86
C ALA A 19 4.22 2.53 1.99
N VAL A 20 5.21 3.38 2.24
CA VAL A 20 6.16 3.22 3.34
C VAL A 20 6.05 4.45 4.23
N CYS A 21 5.76 4.22 5.51
CA CYS A 21 5.69 5.28 6.51
C CYS A 21 6.77 5.04 7.55
N LYS A 22 7.52 6.09 7.86
CA LYS A 22 8.56 6.06 8.88
C LYS A 22 8.42 7.27 9.80
N VAL A 23 8.48 7.03 11.11
CA VAL A 23 8.57 8.09 12.10
C VAL A 23 9.67 7.75 13.07
N SER A 24 10.31 8.76 13.64
CA SER A 24 11.18 8.56 14.81
C SER A 24 10.30 8.52 16.06
N GLY A 25 10.54 7.53 16.90
CA GLY A 25 9.76 7.35 18.12
C GLY A 25 9.33 5.91 18.33
N LYS A 26 8.52 5.69 19.36
CA LYS A 26 8.11 4.36 19.81
C LYS A 26 6.78 3.89 19.23
N THR A 27 6.06 4.75 18.52
CA THR A 27 4.75 4.44 17.97
C THR A 27 4.87 3.83 16.58
N GLY A 28 4.17 2.75 16.33
CA GLY A 28 4.05 2.18 15.00
C GLY A 28 3.13 3.03 14.12
N VAL A 29 3.37 3.01 12.80
CA VAL A 29 2.62 3.81 11.83
C VAL A 29 1.93 2.95 10.78
N GLU A 30 1.54 1.75 11.16
CA GLU A 30 0.90 0.80 10.24
C GLU A 30 -0.43 1.33 9.69
N MET A 31 -1.22 2.01 10.50
CA MET A 31 -2.51 2.54 10.02
C MET A 31 -2.30 3.71 9.06
N GLU A 32 -1.29 4.53 9.28
CA GLU A 32 -0.93 5.60 8.38
C GLU A 32 -0.51 5.04 7.01
N ALA A 33 0.26 3.96 6.99
CA ALA A 33 0.66 3.28 5.77
C ALA A 33 -0.55 2.65 5.06
N MET A 34 -1.42 1.98 5.79
CA MET A 34 -2.65 1.38 5.24
C MET A 34 -3.56 2.45 4.65
N CYS A 35 -3.73 3.57 5.33
CA CYS A 35 -4.52 4.69 4.83
C CYS A 35 -3.88 5.30 3.58
N ALA A 36 -2.56 5.51 3.59
CA ALA A 36 -1.85 6.11 2.48
C ALA A 36 -1.98 5.26 1.21
N VAL A 37 -1.78 3.94 1.30
CA VAL A 37 -1.89 3.07 0.14
C VAL A 37 -3.33 2.99 -0.36
N SER A 38 -4.30 3.03 0.53
CA SER A 38 -5.72 3.00 0.17
C SER A 38 -6.12 4.26 -0.59
N VAL A 39 -5.71 5.44 -0.11
CA VAL A 39 -5.99 6.71 -0.79
C VAL A 39 -5.27 6.76 -2.14
N ALA A 40 -4.03 6.27 -2.22
CA ALA A 40 -3.31 6.20 -3.49
C ALA A 40 -4.05 5.33 -4.51
N ALA A 41 -4.55 4.17 -4.09
CA ALA A 41 -5.31 3.29 -4.96
C ALA A 41 -6.61 3.94 -5.45
N LEU A 42 -7.35 4.58 -4.55
CA LEU A 42 -8.57 5.32 -4.89
C LEU A 42 -8.29 6.47 -5.86
N THR A 43 -7.17 7.16 -5.68
CA THR A 43 -6.76 8.25 -6.56
C THR A 43 -6.45 7.75 -7.96
N VAL A 44 -5.72 6.63 -8.07
CA VAL A 44 -5.44 6.01 -9.37
C VAL A 44 -6.76 5.62 -10.05
N TYR A 45 -7.67 4.99 -9.32
CA TYR A 45 -8.98 4.62 -9.86
C TYR A 45 -9.73 5.85 -10.38
N ASP A 46 -9.80 6.90 -9.58
CA ASP A 46 -10.51 8.13 -9.96
C ASP A 46 -9.93 8.75 -11.23
N MET A 47 -8.62 8.80 -11.33
CA MET A 47 -7.94 9.40 -12.48
C MET A 47 -8.04 8.54 -13.75
N CYS A 48 -8.21 7.24 -13.63
CA CYS A 48 -8.21 6.30 -14.76
C CYS A 48 -9.60 5.76 -15.12
N LYS A 49 -10.62 6.01 -14.32
CA LYS A 49 -11.96 5.44 -14.51
C LYS A 49 -12.62 5.83 -15.85
N SER A 50 -12.23 6.95 -16.41
CA SER A 50 -12.77 7.35 -17.73
C SER A 50 -12.30 6.43 -18.84
N VAL A 51 -11.17 5.75 -18.67
CA VAL A 51 -10.66 4.77 -19.61
C VAL A 51 -11.28 3.39 -19.34
N ASP A 52 -11.36 3.00 -18.08
CA ASP A 52 -11.91 1.70 -17.68
C ASP A 52 -12.50 1.78 -16.29
N ARG A 53 -13.82 1.73 -16.18
CA ARG A 53 -14.53 1.73 -14.89
C ARG A 53 -14.47 0.37 -14.19
N GLY A 54 -14.07 -0.67 -14.92
CA GLY A 54 -14.03 -2.04 -14.41
C GLY A 54 -12.77 -2.39 -13.64
N MET A 55 -11.89 -1.44 -13.38
CA MET A 55 -10.71 -1.69 -12.56
C MET A 55 -11.10 -2.11 -11.15
N SER A 56 -10.35 -3.05 -10.59
CA SER A 56 -10.54 -3.50 -9.20
C SER A 56 -9.40 -3.02 -8.34
N ILE A 57 -9.72 -2.66 -7.11
CA ILE A 57 -8.74 -2.45 -6.05
C ILE A 57 -8.78 -3.69 -5.18
N SER A 58 -7.66 -4.38 -5.04
CA SER A 58 -7.61 -5.64 -4.30
C SER A 58 -6.33 -5.76 -3.49
N GLU A 59 -6.37 -6.66 -2.50
CA GLU A 59 -5.19 -7.04 -1.74
C GLU A 59 -4.47 -5.88 -1.03
N ILE A 60 -5.24 -5.01 -0.38
CA ILE A 60 -4.64 -3.99 0.47
C ILE A 60 -4.21 -4.67 1.76
N THR A 61 -2.92 -4.84 1.96
CA THR A 61 -2.37 -5.61 3.08
C THR A 61 -1.16 -4.91 3.68
N LEU A 62 -0.93 -5.17 4.95
CA LEU A 62 0.31 -4.79 5.61
C LEU A 62 1.38 -5.83 5.29
N GLU A 63 2.50 -5.40 4.73
CA GLU A 63 3.60 -6.31 4.38
C GLU A 63 4.58 -6.49 5.53
N SER A 64 4.90 -5.43 6.24
CA SER A 64 5.80 -5.48 7.39
C SER A 64 5.64 -4.23 8.24
N LYS A 65 6.06 -4.36 9.49
CA LYS A 65 6.16 -3.22 10.40
C LYS A 65 7.29 -3.45 11.38
N SER A 66 7.83 -2.37 11.91
CA SER A 66 8.75 -2.40 13.04
C SER A 66 8.39 -1.28 14.02
N GLY A 67 8.79 -1.44 15.28
CA GLY A 67 8.43 -0.50 16.33
C GLY A 67 7.03 -0.77 16.90
N GLY A 68 6.61 0.08 17.82
CA GLY A 68 5.36 -0.10 18.55
C GLY A 68 5.42 -1.24 19.57
N ALA A 69 4.29 -1.57 20.16
CA ALA A 69 4.21 -2.55 21.25
C ALA A 69 4.53 -3.98 20.80
N SER A 70 4.20 -4.34 19.55
CA SER A 70 4.41 -5.68 19.04
C SER A 70 5.76 -5.91 18.34
N GLY A 71 6.61 -4.88 18.25
CA GLY A 71 7.94 -5.00 17.64
C GLY A 71 7.90 -5.23 16.13
N VAL A 72 8.71 -6.16 15.65
CA VAL A 72 8.83 -6.46 14.21
C VAL A 72 7.84 -7.53 13.80
N TRP A 73 7.17 -7.28 12.67
CA TRP A 73 6.24 -8.22 12.06
C TRP A 73 6.44 -8.20 10.55
N VAL A 74 6.42 -9.37 9.93
CA VAL A 74 6.50 -9.52 8.48
C VAL A 74 5.41 -10.49 8.07
N LYS A 75 4.69 -10.14 7.00
CA LYS A 75 3.63 -11.00 6.47
C LYS A 75 4.22 -12.29 5.92
N GLU A 76 3.61 -13.41 6.25
CA GLU A 76 3.95 -14.69 5.64
C GLU A 76 3.55 -14.70 4.17
N LYS A 77 4.42 -15.27 3.33
CA LYS A 77 4.09 -15.51 1.93
C LYS A 77 3.43 -16.86 1.80
N HIS A 78 2.25 -16.86 1.22
CA HIS A 78 1.55 -18.08 0.84
C HIS A 78 1.69 -18.28 -0.66
N ASP A 79 2.29 -19.38 -1.04
CA ASP A 79 2.46 -19.76 -2.44
C ASP A 79 1.20 -20.46 -2.97
#